data_a08ff0efa935774eba3fc2062aea193d
#
_entry.id   a08ff0efa935774eba3fc2062aea193d
#
_cell.length_a   1.000
_cell.length_b   1.000
_cell.length_c   1.000
_cell.angle_alpha   90.00
_cell.angle_beta   90.00
_cell.angle_gamma   90.00
#
_symmetry.space_group_name_H-M   'P 1'
#
loop_
_entity.id
_entity.type
_entity.pdbx_description
1 polymer ?
#
loop_
_entity_poly.entity_id
_entity_poly.type
_entity_poly.pdbx_seq_one_letter_code
_entity_poly.pdbx_strand_id
1 'polypeptide(L)'
;MSESNTVKKINTTFEIDYEKLKGRGGAFLIVPIGKGVIFTREKFSEDQKMFESAALEFAQKTIYPISQDIEKYNKNLTMDTFRQMGELGFLGIDTPEEYGGLGLDKTTSCIVCDVLAYGGSVSLMVTMAAHTGIATLPITWYGNEFQKKKYLPKMSSGELMGCYALTEPSAGSDALSGQMKADLSDDGKYYILNGQKIYITNGSWAEVCVT
;
A
#
# COMPACT_ATOMS: atom_id res chain seq x y z
N MET A 1 60.89 18.95 -14.12
CA MET A 1 60.52 17.78 -13.30
C MET A 1 59.01 17.70 -13.32
N SER A 2 58.47 16.79 -14.14
CA SER A 2 57.03 16.58 -14.27
C SER A 2 56.62 15.42 -13.39
N GLU A 3 55.90 15.70 -12.32
CA GLU A 3 55.30 14.64 -11.52
C GLU A 3 54.13 14.01 -12.31
N SER A 4 54.29 12.76 -12.69
CA SER A 4 53.26 11.98 -13.31
C SER A 4 52.24 11.59 -12.23
N ASN A 5 51.06 12.20 -12.26
CA ASN A 5 49.90 11.79 -11.49
C ASN A 5 49.43 10.41 -11.97
N THR A 6 49.92 9.36 -11.33
CA THR A 6 49.45 7.99 -11.57
C THR A 6 48.13 7.82 -10.85
N VAL A 7 47.02 7.98 -11.59
CA VAL A 7 45.69 7.62 -11.11
C VAL A 7 45.71 6.11 -10.82
N LYS A 8 45.69 5.72 -9.55
CA LYS A 8 45.50 4.32 -9.16
C LYS A 8 44.16 3.83 -9.72
N LYS A 9 44.23 2.94 -10.70
CA LYS A 9 43.03 2.18 -11.12
C LYS A 9 42.51 1.44 -9.92
N ILE A 10 41.36 1.84 -9.38
CA ILE A 10 40.63 1.08 -8.38
C ILE A 10 40.10 -0.15 -9.12
N ASN A 11 40.65 -1.30 -8.82
CA ASN A 11 40.21 -2.57 -9.40
C ASN A 11 38.95 -3.01 -8.66
N THR A 12 37.79 -2.52 -9.11
CA THR A 12 36.47 -2.88 -8.58
C THR A 12 35.88 -4.05 -9.35
N THR A 13 36.53 -5.21 -9.31
CA THR A 13 35.84 -6.46 -9.65
C THR A 13 35.08 -6.92 -8.43
N PHE A 14 33.84 -6.45 -8.29
CA PHE A 14 32.90 -7.07 -7.34
C PHE A 14 32.44 -8.40 -7.94
N GLU A 15 32.86 -9.50 -7.36
CA GLU A 15 32.22 -10.79 -7.62
C GLU A 15 30.84 -10.78 -6.95
N ILE A 16 29.81 -10.69 -7.78
CA ILE A 16 28.41 -10.75 -7.31
C ILE A 16 28.00 -12.21 -7.24
N ASP A 17 27.70 -12.69 -6.04
CA ASP A 17 27.10 -14.01 -5.82
C ASP A 17 25.58 -13.93 -6.18
N TYR A 18 25.26 -14.23 -7.41
CA TYR A 18 23.87 -14.14 -7.93
C TYR A 18 22.92 -15.12 -7.23
N GLU A 19 23.40 -16.22 -6.66
CA GLU A 19 22.55 -17.17 -5.92
C GLU A 19 22.03 -16.54 -4.63
N LYS A 20 22.84 -15.73 -3.94
CA LYS A 20 22.39 -14.98 -2.75
C LYS A 20 21.40 -13.86 -3.06
N LEU A 21 21.26 -13.46 -4.32
CA LEU A 21 20.33 -12.41 -4.75
C LEU A 21 18.97 -12.97 -5.16
N LYS A 22 18.80 -14.27 -5.32
CA LYS A 22 17.51 -14.88 -5.68
C LYS A 22 16.43 -14.49 -4.67
N GLY A 23 15.31 -13.97 -5.18
CA GLY A 23 14.16 -13.56 -4.38
C GLY A 23 14.36 -12.28 -3.54
N ARG A 24 15.43 -11.52 -3.77
CA ARG A 24 15.67 -10.24 -3.09
C ARG A 24 15.23 -9.08 -3.97
N GLY A 25 14.09 -8.47 -3.67
CA GLY A 25 13.59 -7.19 -4.19
C GLY A 25 14.09 -6.78 -5.58
N GLY A 26 14.85 -5.68 -5.64
CA GLY A 26 15.41 -5.13 -6.88
C GLY A 26 16.61 -5.89 -7.47
N ALA A 27 16.99 -7.07 -6.97
CA ALA A 27 18.15 -7.82 -7.46
C ALA A 27 18.05 -8.14 -8.96
N PHE A 28 16.84 -8.29 -9.50
CA PHE A 28 16.63 -8.49 -10.95
C PHE A 28 17.21 -7.38 -11.82
N LEU A 29 17.42 -6.16 -11.28
CA LEU A 29 18.01 -5.03 -11.99
C LEU A 29 19.51 -5.20 -12.27
N ILE A 30 20.20 -6.00 -11.47
CA ILE A 30 21.66 -6.19 -11.55
C ILE A 30 22.07 -7.61 -11.95
N VAL A 31 21.13 -8.54 -12.00
CA VAL A 31 21.40 -9.93 -12.44
C VAL A 31 21.43 -9.97 -13.97
N PRO A 32 22.49 -10.53 -14.58
CA PRO A 32 22.56 -10.69 -16.03
C PRO A 32 21.39 -11.51 -16.58
N ILE A 33 20.90 -11.14 -17.75
CA ILE A 33 19.84 -11.87 -18.46
C ILE A 33 20.22 -13.35 -18.58
N GLY A 34 19.29 -14.22 -18.16
CA GLY A 34 19.49 -15.68 -18.20
C GLY A 34 20.16 -16.28 -16.96
N LYS A 35 20.64 -15.47 -16.01
CA LYS A 35 21.23 -15.95 -14.74
C LYS A 35 20.35 -15.75 -13.50
N GLY A 36 19.23 -15.05 -13.64
CA GLY A 36 18.27 -14.81 -12.55
C GLY A 36 16.88 -15.30 -12.87
N VAL A 37 16.06 -15.47 -11.82
CA VAL A 37 14.62 -15.68 -11.97
C VAL A 37 13.98 -14.31 -12.05
N ILE A 38 13.47 -13.93 -13.22
CA ILE A 38 12.62 -12.76 -13.39
C ILE A 38 11.18 -13.23 -13.22
N PHE A 39 10.44 -12.59 -12.31
CA PHE A 39 9.01 -12.81 -12.16
C PHE A 39 8.28 -11.93 -13.20
N THR A 40 7.46 -12.54 -14.03
CA THR A 40 6.71 -11.88 -15.10
C THR A 40 5.24 -12.33 -15.04
N ARG A 41 4.35 -11.62 -15.75
CA ARG A 41 2.90 -11.93 -15.76
C ARG A 41 2.59 -13.36 -16.23
N GLU A 42 3.41 -13.95 -17.08
CA GLU A 42 3.26 -15.34 -17.54
C GLU A 42 3.43 -16.34 -16.39
N LYS A 43 4.03 -15.93 -15.29
CA LYS A 43 4.26 -16.76 -14.09
C LYS A 43 3.20 -16.57 -13.02
N PHE A 44 2.17 -15.78 -13.26
CA PHE A 44 1.07 -15.64 -12.33
C PHE A 44 0.40 -16.99 -12.08
N SER A 45 0.08 -17.28 -10.83
CA SER A 45 -0.71 -18.44 -10.44
C SER A 45 -2.13 -18.33 -11.00
N GLU A 46 -2.87 -19.44 -10.99
CA GLU A 46 -4.27 -19.41 -11.42
C GLU A 46 -5.13 -18.48 -10.54
N ASP A 47 -4.87 -18.44 -9.23
CA ASP A 47 -5.55 -17.52 -8.32
C ASP A 47 -5.22 -16.06 -8.67
N GLN A 48 -3.95 -15.75 -8.94
CA GLN A 48 -3.54 -14.39 -9.34
C GLN A 48 -4.20 -13.97 -10.65
N LYS A 49 -4.31 -14.86 -11.64
CA LYS A 49 -5.02 -14.60 -12.91
C LYS A 49 -6.53 -14.43 -12.70
N MET A 50 -7.12 -15.18 -11.78
CA MET A 50 -8.53 -15.03 -11.42
C MET A 50 -8.79 -13.65 -10.83
N PHE A 51 -7.97 -13.21 -9.88
CA PHE A 51 -8.06 -11.86 -9.30
C PHE A 51 -7.80 -10.76 -10.34
N GLU A 52 -6.82 -10.94 -11.23
CA GLU A 52 -6.56 -10.04 -12.35
C GLU A 52 -7.81 -9.87 -13.23
N SER A 53 -8.43 -10.97 -13.61
CA SER A 53 -9.62 -10.97 -14.48
C SER A 53 -10.83 -10.32 -13.79
N ALA A 54 -11.08 -10.64 -12.53
CA ALA A 54 -12.18 -10.07 -11.76
C ALA A 54 -11.99 -8.55 -11.55
N ALA A 55 -10.76 -8.12 -11.24
CA ALA A 55 -10.43 -6.71 -11.08
C ALA A 55 -10.59 -5.93 -12.40
N LEU A 56 -10.17 -6.53 -13.54
CA LEU A 56 -10.34 -5.92 -14.85
C LEU A 56 -11.80 -5.75 -15.23
N GLU A 57 -12.61 -6.77 -14.98
CA GLU A 57 -14.04 -6.72 -15.25
C GLU A 57 -14.72 -5.62 -14.40
N PHE A 58 -14.39 -5.55 -13.11
CA PHE A 58 -14.89 -4.51 -12.21
C PHE A 58 -14.43 -3.11 -12.64
N ALA A 59 -13.16 -2.96 -13.02
CA ALA A 59 -12.63 -1.69 -13.52
C ALA A 59 -13.40 -1.20 -14.74
N GLN A 60 -13.63 -2.08 -15.73
CA GLN A 60 -14.28 -1.72 -16.99
C GLN A 60 -15.77 -1.53 -16.86
N LYS A 61 -16.47 -2.40 -16.11
CA LYS A 61 -17.93 -2.39 -16.04
C LYS A 61 -18.50 -1.49 -14.94
N THR A 62 -17.76 -1.33 -13.84
CA THR A 62 -18.24 -0.59 -12.68
C THR A 62 -17.57 0.77 -12.54
N ILE A 63 -16.22 0.84 -12.56
CA ILE A 63 -15.50 2.08 -12.29
C ILE A 63 -15.52 3.00 -13.52
N TYR A 64 -15.17 2.48 -14.70
CA TYR A 64 -14.99 3.30 -15.90
C TYR A 64 -16.20 4.14 -16.24
N PRO A 65 -17.47 3.63 -16.22
CA PRO A 65 -18.65 4.43 -16.56
C PRO A 65 -18.90 5.60 -15.61
N ILE A 66 -18.43 5.53 -14.36
CA ILE A 66 -18.67 6.52 -13.30
C ILE A 66 -17.43 7.31 -12.92
N SER A 67 -16.28 7.03 -13.56
CA SER A 67 -14.98 7.61 -13.20
C SER A 67 -14.99 9.13 -13.15
N GLN A 68 -15.61 9.77 -14.16
CA GLN A 68 -15.70 11.23 -14.22
C GLN A 68 -16.53 11.85 -13.09
N ASP A 69 -17.51 11.14 -12.56
CA ASP A 69 -18.32 11.63 -11.44
C ASP A 69 -17.62 11.40 -10.10
N ILE A 70 -16.80 10.35 -9.98
CA ILE A 70 -15.89 10.17 -8.82
C ILE A 70 -14.87 11.31 -8.77
N GLU A 71 -14.24 11.67 -9.90
CA GLU A 71 -13.26 12.75 -9.98
C GLU A 71 -13.85 14.14 -9.66
N LYS A 72 -15.17 14.31 -9.70
CA LYS A 72 -15.87 15.52 -9.21
C LYS A 72 -16.09 15.53 -7.69
N TYR A 73 -15.39 14.67 -6.96
CA TYR A 73 -15.50 14.57 -5.49
C TYR A 73 -16.86 14.09 -4.99
N ASN A 74 -17.48 13.16 -5.72
CA ASN A 74 -18.75 12.55 -5.29
C ASN A 74 -18.51 11.50 -4.19
N LYS A 75 -18.59 11.93 -2.92
CA LYS A 75 -18.32 11.08 -1.74
C LYS A 75 -19.19 9.81 -1.74
N ASN A 76 -20.49 9.95 -1.95
CA ASN A 76 -21.41 8.81 -1.86
C ASN A 76 -21.05 7.75 -2.90
N LEU A 77 -20.88 8.18 -4.16
CA LEU A 77 -20.50 7.29 -5.25
C LEU A 77 -19.14 6.60 -4.98
N THR A 78 -18.17 7.35 -4.49
CA THR A 78 -16.85 6.81 -4.13
C THR A 78 -16.97 5.76 -3.02
N MET A 79 -17.73 6.05 -1.96
CA MET A 79 -17.91 5.12 -0.84
C MET A 79 -18.69 3.87 -1.23
N ASP A 80 -19.69 4.00 -2.09
CA ASP A 80 -20.46 2.86 -2.58
C ASP A 80 -19.60 1.96 -3.48
N THR A 81 -18.77 2.54 -4.35
CA THR A 81 -17.81 1.78 -5.15
C THR A 81 -16.75 1.12 -4.27
N PHE A 82 -16.26 1.82 -3.24
CA PHE A 82 -15.31 1.28 -2.28
C PHE A 82 -15.86 0.07 -1.51
N ARG A 83 -17.13 0.10 -1.09
CA ARG A 83 -17.79 -1.07 -0.46
C ARG A 83 -17.90 -2.25 -1.42
N GLN A 84 -18.25 -2.01 -2.68
CA GLN A 84 -18.27 -3.07 -3.70
C GLN A 84 -16.88 -3.71 -3.88
N MET A 85 -15.79 -2.94 -3.78
CA MET A 85 -14.42 -3.50 -3.76
C MET A 85 -14.21 -4.40 -2.54
N GLY A 86 -14.76 -4.03 -1.37
CA GLY A 86 -14.73 -4.86 -0.17
C GLY A 86 -15.49 -6.18 -0.33
N GLU A 87 -16.70 -6.13 -0.91
CA GLU A 87 -17.52 -7.31 -1.21
C GLU A 87 -16.83 -8.30 -2.15
N LEU A 88 -16.00 -7.80 -3.08
CA LEU A 88 -15.17 -8.59 -3.97
C LEU A 88 -13.84 -9.05 -3.34
N GLY A 89 -13.58 -8.67 -2.08
CA GLY A 89 -12.37 -9.01 -1.35
C GLY A 89 -11.13 -8.19 -1.72
N PHE A 90 -11.24 -7.19 -2.61
CA PHE A 90 -10.10 -6.40 -3.07
C PHE A 90 -9.45 -5.54 -1.97
N LEU A 91 -10.19 -5.25 -0.90
CA LEU A 91 -9.68 -4.45 0.23
C LEU A 91 -8.98 -5.29 1.31
N GLY A 92 -9.15 -6.61 1.29
CA GLY A 92 -8.62 -7.52 2.31
C GLY A 92 -7.66 -8.59 1.78
N ILE A 93 -7.07 -8.42 0.59
CA ILE A 93 -6.28 -9.45 -0.09
C ILE A 93 -5.16 -9.99 0.80
N ASP A 94 -4.38 -9.13 1.42
CA ASP A 94 -3.23 -9.47 2.25
C ASP A 94 -3.49 -9.33 3.76
N THR A 95 -4.73 -9.11 4.15
CA THR A 95 -5.17 -9.22 5.54
C THR A 95 -5.38 -10.70 5.88
N PRO A 96 -4.91 -11.19 7.05
CA PRO A 96 -5.10 -12.58 7.43
C PRO A 96 -6.59 -12.98 7.52
N GLU A 97 -6.88 -14.25 7.17
CA GLU A 97 -8.24 -14.79 7.16
C GLU A 97 -8.93 -14.69 8.54
N GLU A 98 -8.18 -14.89 9.62
CA GLU A 98 -8.69 -14.78 11.00
C GLU A 98 -9.23 -13.38 11.34
N TYR A 99 -8.85 -12.36 10.55
CA TYR A 99 -9.33 -10.98 10.69
C TYR A 99 -10.21 -10.54 9.49
N GLY A 100 -10.79 -11.51 8.75
CA GLY A 100 -11.74 -11.25 7.69
C GLY A 100 -11.14 -10.85 6.36
N GLY A 101 -9.85 -11.05 6.16
CA GLY A 101 -9.17 -10.92 4.87
C GLY A 101 -9.08 -12.23 4.11
N LEU A 102 -8.29 -12.25 3.04
CA LEU A 102 -8.07 -13.42 2.18
C LEU A 102 -6.74 -14.12 2.44
N GLY A 103 -5.83 -13.52 3.21
CA GLY A 103 -4.52 -14.10 3.55
C GLY A 103 -3.62 -14.36 2.34
N LEU A 104 -3.86 -13.68 1.22
CA LEU A 104 -3.09 -13.88 -0.01
C LEU A 104 -1.80 -13.05 -0.02
N ASP A 105 -0.97 -13.27 -1.04
CA ASP A 105 0.33 -12.62 -1.14
C ASP A 105 0.24 -11.16 -1.62
N LYS A 106 1.31 -10.40 -1.36
CA LYS A 106 1.43 -9.00 -1.79
C LYS A 106 1.43 -8.84 -3.31
N THR A 107 1.83 -9.86 -4.06
CA THR A 107 1.80 -9.85 -5.52
C THR A 107 0.36 -9.76 -6.02
N THR A 108 -0.54 -10.54 -5.44
CA THR A 108 -1.99 -10.49 -5.76
C THR A 108 -2.57 -9.09 -5.46
N SER A 109 -2.22 -8.50 -4.31
CA SER A 109 -2.61 -7.14 -3.97
C SER A 109 -2.11 -6.10 -4.98
N CYS A 110 -0.85 -6.23 -5.44
CA CYS A 110 -0.29 -5.35 -6.47
C CYS A 110 -0.97 -5.54 -7.84
N ILE A 111 -1.28 -6.77 -8.23
CA ILE A 111 -1.99 -7.07 -9.48
C ILE A 111 -3.36 -6.39 -9.49
N VAL A 112 -4.14 -6.55 -8.42
CA VAL A 112 -5.47 -5.94 -8.31
C VAL A 112 -5.38 -4.41 -8.35
N CYS A 113 -4.41 -3.82 -7.63
CA CYS A 113 -4.20 -2.38 -7.65
C CYS A 113 -3.85 -1.86 -9.05
N ASP A 114 -2.94 -2.53 -9.77
CA ASP A 114 -2.56 -2.18 -11.14
C ASP A 114 -3.75 -2.23 -12.08
N VAL A 115 -4.51 -3.31 -12.05
CA VAL A 115 -5.61 -3.56 -12.98
C VAL A 115 -6.82 -2.65 -12.71
N LEU A 116 -7.15 -2.38 -11.45
CA LEU A 116 -8.25 -1.46 -11.11
C LEU A 116 -8.00 -0.04 -11.63
N ALA A 117 -6.74 0.37 -11.83
CA ALA A 117 -6.39 1.65 -12.43
C ALA A 117 -6.94 1.84 -13.85
N TYR A 118 -7.20 0.74 -14.58
CA TYR A 118 -7.87 0.81 -15.90
C TYR A 118 -9.31 1.31 -15.83
N GLY A 119 -9.89 1.41 -14.63
CA GLY A 119 -11.19 2.07 -14.42
C GLY A 119 -11.20 3.59 -14.64
N GLY A 120 -10.01 4.21 -14.82
CA GLY A 120 -9.90 5.61 -15.22
C GLY A 120 -10.16 6.64 -14.10
N SER A 121 -10.24 6.21 -12.83
CA SER A 121 -10.31 7.11 -11.68
C SER A 121 -9.05 6.97 -10.81
N VAL A 122 -8.17 7.96 -10.91
CA VAL A 122 -6.95 8.03 -10.08
C VAL A 122 -7.30 8.28 -8.62
N SER A 123 -8.30 9.12 -8.35
CA SER A 123 -8.74 9.42 -6.99
C SER A 123 -9.20 8.16 -6.24
N LEU A 124 -9.99 7.30 -6.89
CA LEU A 124 -10.45 6.05 -6.30
C LEU A 124 -9.29 5.08 -6.05
N MET A 125 -8.33 5.02 -6.98
CA MET A 125 -7.16 4.14 -6.83
C MET A 125 -6.26 4.58 -5.70
N VAL A 126 -6.01 5.89 -5.55
CA VAL A 126 -5.23 6.42 -4.43
C VAL A 126 -5.95 6.21 -3.10
N THR A 127 -7.28 6.35 -3.08
CA THR A 127 -8.13 6.04 -1.91
C THR A 127 -7.96 4.59 -1.49
N MET A 128 -8.08 3.63 -2.43
CA MET A 128 -7.88 2.21 -2.17
C MET A 128 -6.45 1.91 -1.71
N ALA A 129 -5.44 2.41 -2.43
CA ALA A 129 -4.03 2.14 -2.12
C ALA A 129 -3.62 2.66 -0.74
N ALA A 130 -4.09 3.84 -0.35
CA ALA A 130 -3.86 4.38 0.98
C ALA A 130 -4.54 3.54 2.07
N HIS A 131 -5.76 3.07 1.81
CA HIS A 131 -6.49 2.20 2.72
C HIS A 131 -5.80 0.84 2.90
N THR A 132 -5.57 0.09 1.83
CA THR A 132 -5.02 -1.28 1.88
C THR A 132 -3.54 -1.30 2.22
N GLY A 133 -2.76 -0.34 1.69
CA GLY A 133 -1.31 -0.30 1.81
C GLY A 133 -0.83 0.31 3.13
N ILE A 134 -1.20 1.54 3.41
CA ILE A 134 -0.59 2.30 4.52
C ILE A 134 -1.48 2.46 5.74
N ALA A 135 -2.78 2.20 5.66
CA ALA A 135 -3.67 2.22 6.83
C ALA A 135 -3.89 0.81 7.40
N THR A 136 -4.18 -0.18 6.58
CA THR A 136 -4.49 -1.56 7.03
C THR A 136 -3.23 -2.31 7.49
N LEU A 137 -2.12 -2.22 6.74
CA LEU A 137 -0.92 -2.99 7.05
C LEU A 137 -0.28 -2.67 8.40
N PRO A 138 -0.16 -1.41 8.86
CA PRO A 138 0.35 -1.14 10.20
C PRO A 138 -0.48 -1.79 11.30
N ILE A 139 -1.80 -1.83 11.16
CA ILE A 139 -2.67 -2.52 12.12
C ILE A 139 -2.43 -4.04 12.05
N THR A 140 -2.30 -4.59 10.85
CA THR A 140 -2.01 -6.01 10.63
C THR A 140 -0.70 -6.43 11.28
N TRP A 141 0.35 -5.64 11.13
CA TRP A 141 1.70 -5.99 11.60
C TRP A 141 1.96 -5.63 13.06
N TYR A 142 1.47 -4.49 13.52
CA TYR A 142 1.83 -3.92 14.81
C TYR A 142 0.66 -3.76 15.78
N GLY A 143 -0.58 -3.89 15.30
CA GLY A 143 -1.76 -3.84 16.14
C GLY A 143 -1.79 -4.98 17.16
N ASN A 144 -2.31 -4.71 18.36
CA ASN A 144 -2.62 -5.77 19.31
C ASN A 144 -3.89 -6.52 18.88
N GLU A 145 -4.19 -7.66 19.52
CA GLU A 145 -5.33 -8.51 19.18
C GLU A 145 -6.68 -7.77 19.21
N PHE A 146 -6.84 -6.87 20.19
CA PHE A 146 -8.06 -6.06 20.29
C PHE A 146 -8.22 -5.14 19.07
N GLN A 147 -7.13 -4.46 18.67
CA GLN A 147 -7.13 -3.56 17.51
C GLN A 147 -7.38 -4.32 16.22
N LYS A 148 -6.69 -5.43 16.01
CA LYS A 148 -6.86 -6.28 14.81
C LYS A 148 -8.31 -6.75 14.67
N LYS A 149 -8.87 -7.36 15.70
CA LYS A 149 -10.25 -7.89 15.71
C LYS A 149 -11.31 -6.78 15.57
N LYS A 150 -11.02 -5.58 16.09
CA LYS A 150 -11.95 -4.47 16.02
C LYS A 150 -12.00 -3.80 14.64
N TYR A 151 -10.85 -3.64 14.00
CA TYR A 151 -10.74 -2.80 12.81
C TYR A 151 -10.60 -3.59 11.51
N LEU A 152 -9.76 -4.63 11.47
CA LEU A 152 -9.42 -5.31 10.22
C LEU A 152 -10.63 -5.91 9.49
N PRO A 153 -11.59 -6.61 10.15
CA PRO A 153 -12.75 -7.17 9.44
C PRO A 153 -13.57 -6.09 8.74
N LYS A 154 -13.77 -4.95 9.39
CA LYS A 154 -14.55 -3.83 8.86
C LYS A 154 -13.79 -3.05 7.79
N MET A 155 -12.47 -3.00 7.88
CA MET A 155 -11.63 -2.41 6.85
C MET A 155 -11.60 -3.32 5.61
N SER A 156 -11.46 -4.62 5.77
CA SER A 156 -11.47 -5.58 4.65
C SER A 156 -12.80 -5.61 3.89
N SER A 157 -13.92 -5.42 4.59
CA SER A 157 -15.26 -5.34 3.98
C SER A 157 -15.59 -3.97 3.37
N GLY A 158 -14.78 -2.94 3.60
CA GLY A 158 -15.06 -1.56 3.19
C GLY A 158 -16.12 -0.85 4.05
N GLU A 159 -16.52 -1.42 5.20
CA GLU A 159 -17.39 -0.73 6.17
C GLU A 159 -16.68 0.45 6.79
N LEU A 160 -15.37 0.32 7.09
CA LEU A 160 -14.53 1.40 7.59
C LEU A 160 -13.42 1.72 6.60
N MET A 161 -13.26 3.00 6.31
CA MET A 161 -12.14 3.49 5.52
C MET A 161 -10.98 3.89 6.43
N GLY A 162 -9.76 3.54 6.02
CA GLY A 162 -8.55 3.89 6.73
C GLY A 162 -7.76 5.00 6.04
N CYS A 163 -7.05 5.80 6.85
CA CYS A 163 -6.01 6.72 6.41
C CYS A 163 -4.73 6.57 7.24
N TYR A 164 -3.64 7.13 6.73
CA TYR A 164 -2.36 7.18 7.42
C TYR A 164 -1.87 8.63 7.52
N ALA A 165 -1.74 9.12 8.75
CA ALA A 165 -1.39 10.49 9.04
C ALA A 165 0.08 10.62 9.46
N LEU A 166 0.99 10.72 8.48
CA LEU A 166 2.43 10.85 8.70
C LEU A 166 2.90 12.30 8.56
N THR A 167 2.67 12.91 7.42
CA THR A 167 3.23 14.21 7.03
C THR A 167 2.76 15.34 7.94
N GLU A 168 3.70 16.18 8.36
CA GLU A 168 3.44 17.40 9.14
C GLU A 168 3.86 18.64 8.34
N PRO A 169 3.40 19.85 8.69
CA PRO A 169 3.81 21.08 8.01
C PRO A 169 5.33 21.28 7.95
N SER A 170 6.05 20.81 8.97
CA SER A 170 7.51 20.92 9.11
C SER A 170 8.27 19.63 8.77
N ALA A 171 7.59 18.52 8.51
CA ALA A 171 8.19 17.20 8.36
C ALA A 171 7.55 16.43 7.20
N GLY A 172 8.21 16.48 6.04
CA GLY A 172 7.85 15.71 4.84
C GLY A 172 8.79 14.55 4.63
N SER A 173 9.83 14.74 3.80
CA SER A 173 10.84 13.69 3.51
C SER A 173 11.60 13.24 4.76
N ASP A 174 11.85 14.13 5.70
CA ASP A 174 12.35 13.80 7.02
C ASP A 174 11.18 13.53 7.99
N ALA A 175 10.55 12.37 7.82
CA ALA A 175 9.39 11.98 8.62
C ALA A 175 9.73 11.77 10.11
N LEU A 176 11.02 11.52 10.45
CA LEU A 176 11.45 11.35 11.83
C LEU A 176 11.53 12.66 12.61
N SER A 177 11.51 13.82 11.94
CA SER A 177 11.46 15.14 12.58
C SER A 177 10.04 15.63 12.88
N GLY A 178 9.03 14.77 12.84
CA GLY A 178 7.67 15.07 13.25
C GLY A 178 7.60 15.62 14.66
N GLN A 179 6.74 16.64 14.86
CA GLN A 179 6.61 17.36 16.13
C GLN A 179 5.33 17.03 16.89
N MET A 180 4.41 16.30 16.27
CA MET A 180 3.18 15.86 16.92
C MET A 180 3.50 15.03 18.16
N LYS A 181 2.83 15.31 19.26
CA LYS A 181 3.00 14.63 20.54
C LYS A 181 1.77 13.82 20.90
N ALA A 182 2.01 12.72 21.61
CA ALA A 182 1.00 11.86 22.18
C ALA A 182 1.28 11.73 23.69
N ASP A 183 0.59 12.51 24.49
CA ASP A 183 0.74 12.51 25.95
C ASP A 183 -0.31 11.57 26.57
N LEU A 184 0.10 10.71 27.51
CA LEU A 184 -0.82 9.81 28.20
C LEU A 184 -1.71 10.65 29.14
N SER A 185 -3.01 10.38 29.14
CA SER A 185 -3.95 11.02 30.07
C SER A 185 -3.64 10.66 31.53
N ASP A 186 -4.05 11.49 32.48
CA ASP A 186 -3.79 11.31 33.93
C ASP A 186 -4.37 9.98 34.45
N ASP A 187 -5.47 9.49 33.87
CA ASP A 187 -6.09 8.20 34.23
C ASP A 187 -5.48 6.99 33.47
N GLY A 188 -4.50 7.23 32.62
CA GLY A 188 -3.80 6.19 31.86
C GLY A 188 -4.61 5.49 30.78
N LYS A 189 -5.80 6.00 30.40
CA LYS A 189 -6.70 5.32 29.46
C LYS A 189 -6.61 5.82 28.03
N TYR A 190 -6.11 7.02 27.80
CA TYR A 190 -6.11 7.69 26.50
C TYR A 190 -4.76 8.34 26.22
N TYR A 191 -4.46 8.53 24.94
CA TYR A 191 -3.43 9.46 24.50
C TYR A 191 -4.07 10.74 24.01
N ILE A 192 -3.54 11.87 24.45
CA ILE A 192 -3.92 13.20 24.00
C ILE A 192 -2.96 13.59 22.89
N LEU A 193 -3.47 13.70 21.66
CA LEU A 193 -2.68 14.03 20.49
C LEU A 193 -2.66 15.54 20.30
N ASN A 194 -1.46 16.14 20.25
CA ASN A 194 -1.25 17.57 20.03
C ASN A 194 -0.31 17.77 18.84
N GLY A 195 -0.82 18.34 17.75
CA GLY A 195 -0.07 18.57 16.51
C GLY A 195 -0.98 18.70 15.32
N GLN A 196 -0.37 18.76 14.14
CA GLN A 196 -1.07 18.88 12.87
C GLN A 196 -0.47 17.94 11.85
N LYS A 197 -1.33 17.20 11.16
CA LYS A 197 -0.97 16.39 9.98
C LYS A 197 -1.56 17.03 8.73
N ILE A 198 -0.84 16.94 7.59
CA ILE A 198 -1.26 17.54 6.31
C ILE A 198 -1.16 16.52 5.18
N TYR A 199 -1.87 16.76 4.09
CA TYR A 199 -1.88 15.94 2.87
C TYR A 199 -2.27 14.48 3.13
N ILE A 200 -3.23 14.26 4.02
CA ILE A 200 -3.63 12.91 4.41
C ILE A 200 -4.70 12.38 3.43
N THR A 201 -4.30 11.47 2.57
CA THR A 201 -5.23 10.74 1.69
C THR A 201 -6.31 10.06 2.54
N ASN A 202 -7.56 10.17 2.15
CA ASN A 202 -8.76 9.73 2.87
C ASN A 202 -9.03 10.47 4.19
N GLY A 203 -8.19 11.40 4.64
CA GLY A 203 -8.27 12.00 5.98
C GLY A 203 -9.59 12.71 6.30
N SER A 204 -10.32 13.20 5.29
CA SER A 204 -11.63 13.83 5.49
C SER A 204 -12.81 12.83 5.52
N TRP A 205 -12.57 11.55 5.19
CA TRP A 205 -13.61 10.53 5.04
C TRP A 205 -13.39 9.31 5.92
N ALA A 206 -12.14 9.04 6.29
CA ALA A 206 -11.74 7.86 7.02
C ALA A 206 -12.26 7.86 8.48
N GLU A 207 -12.75 6.72 8.92
CA GLU A 207 -13.13 6.44 10.30
C GLU A 207 -11.97 5.89 11.13
N VAL A 208 -10.93 5.36 10.48
CA VAL A 208 -9.73 4.82 11.12
C VAL A 208 -8.52 5.61 10.65
N CYS A 209 -7.83 6.24 11.57
CA CYS A 209 -6.60 6.99 11.30
C CYS A 209 -5.43 6.34 12.04
N VAL A 210 -4.44 5.88 11.29
CA VAL A 210 -3.14 5.46 11.82
C VAL A 210 -2.22 6.69 11.84
N THR A 211 -1.59 6.98 12.97
CA THR A 211 -0.75 8.16 13.14
C THR A 211 0.48 7.81 14.00
#